data_cf9445fdf05e5bb1c62df7d90151a891
#
_entry.id   cf9445fdf05e5bb1c62df7d90151a891
#
_cell.length_a   1.000
_cell.length_b   1.000
_cell.length_c   1.000
_cell.angle_alpha   90.00
_cell.angle_beta   90.00
_cell.angle_gamma   90.00
#
_symmetry.space_group_name_H-M   'P 1'
#
loop_
_entity.id
_entity.type
_entity.pdbx_description
1 polymer ?
#
loop_
_entity_poly.entity_id
_entity_poly.type
_entity_poly.pdbx_seq_one_letter_code
_entity_poly.pdbx_strand_id
1 'polypeptide(L)'
;MKIDLDRVLDARWFRVAIWAIVAALSIAKFFYLDADFPNWSQWMIDQAKFTDEGWWGSAAVMNALTGHWYVSGDYNPAVALPVWPVLLSIVFHFTGVSVVAARALNVVFSIATLGVVFALVRRHTRAKSETPALLAVLLLAASPFAFVFNRLAILETLVVFEFCLVMLVASFASTKRLSTLAVLTALVFAMLLTKTTAAILIPAVLWVAWSAMGRKLTGLFWAIAVVAVAPLALVEGYAALVVKLGYGSDYGYFFGVNGLPDIDWHQTFSTISDFFQNCFWVDRVLYPLGLLILVLAVAWKRKLWSNPLFTASWIVLAAEAVFIFKRQDDYAPRYFLFMLAPLIWIVVLTFGELMSYAKKTAIILLVAMAASVAANVVTIGHFLTHRDYDFYNAAHSIRDIIRSHPEQKALILGVSAPQISLMTGIPSINDFYGTEDAAEKLARYQPGWYVAWNGVAPENEALLAPYRLEKVASYPAFDDDDRTTLILYKMVRR
;
A
#
# COMPACT_ATOMS: atom_id res chain seq x y z
N MET A 1 33.96 -32.02 8.44
CA MET A 1 32.73 -32.05 9.25
C MET A 1 31.56 -31.80 8.30
N LYS A 2 30.72 -32.81 7.99
CA LYS A 2 29.51 -32.60 7.18
C LYS A 2 28.47 -31.98 8.10
N ILE A 3 28.16 -30.71 7.88
CA ILE A 3 27.07 -30.03 8.58
C ILE A 3 25.73 -30.67 8.14
N ASP A 4 25.01 -31.25 9.08
CA ASP A 4 23.65 -31.75 8.84
C ASP A 4 22.70 -30.56 8.82
N LEU A 5 22.39 -30.04 7.61
CA LEU A 5 21.57 -28.87 7.42
C LEU A 5 20.17 -29.03 8.01
N ASP A 6 19.57 -30.22 7.93
CA ASP A 6 18.24 -30.47 8.48
C ASP A 6 18.24 -30.24 10.00
N ARG A 7 19.27 -30.74 10.70
CA ARG A 7 19.43 -30.50 12.15
C ARG A 7 19.58 -29.03 12.51
N VAL A 8 20.31 -28.25 11.68
CA VAL A 8 20.47 -26.81 11.91
C VAL A 8 19.17 -26.06 11.72
N LEU A 9 18.47 -26.32 10.62
CA LEU A 9 17.23 -25.64 10.28
C LEU A 9 16.06 -25.99 11.22
N ASP A 10 16.05 -27.21 11.77
CA ASP A 10 15.04 -27.66 12.74
C ASP A 10 15.44 -27.35 14.20
N ALA A 11 16.65 -26.82 14.42
CA ALA A 11 17.10 -26.51 15.76
C ALA A 11 16.29 -25.37 16.40
N ARG A 12 15.99 -25.52 17.71
CA ARG A 12 15.25 -24.51 18.47
C ARG A 12 15.92 -23.14 18.44
N TRP A 13 17.26 -23.10 18.55
CA TRP A 13 18.01 -21.85 18.53
C TRP A 13 17.86 -21.10 17.20
N PHE A 14 17.82 -21.80 16.06
CA PHE A 14 17.62 -21.20 14.74
C PHE A 14 16.25 -20.52 14.64
N ARG A 15 15.18 -21.19 15.08
CA ARG A 15 13.84 -20.62 15.12
C ARG A 15 13.75 -19.39 16.04
N VAL A 16 14.36 -19.49 17.23
CA VAL A 16 14.40 -18.37 18.18
C VAL A 16 15.16 -17.19 17.60
N ALA A 17 16.30 -17.43 16.95
CA ALA A 17 17.10 -16.37 16.30
C ALA A 17 16.28 -15.64 15.20
N ILE A 18 15.59 -16.39 14.33
CA ILE A 18 14.74 -15.77 13.29
C ILE A 18 13.64 -14.93 13.93
N TRP A 19 12.91 -15.46 14.93
CA TRP A 19 11.85 -14.71 15.59
C TRP A 19 12.38 -13.46 16.32
N ALA A 20 13.58 -13.53 16.91
CA ALA A 20 14.23 -12.39 17.53
C ALA A 20 14.56 -11.29 16.50
N ILE A 21 15.09 -11.65 15.33
CA ILE A 21 15.35 -10.71 14.24
C ILE A 21 14.03 -10.09 13.73
N VAL A 22 13.02 -10.93 13.49
CA VAL A 22 11.69 -10.44 13.03
C VAL A 22 11.07 -9.50 14.05
N ALA A 23 11.14 -9.82 15.34
CA ALA A 23 10.65 -8.96 16.42
C ALA A 23 11.41 -7.62 16.45
N ALA A 24 12.76 -7.66 16.37
CA ALA A 24 13.57 -6.45 16.33
C ALA A 24 13.22 -5.54 15.13
N LEU A 25 13.09 -6.12 13.93
CA LEU A 25 12.71 -5.38 12.73
C LEU A 25 11.27 -4.84 12.81
N SER A 26 10.35 -5.59 13.43
CA SER A 26 8.97 -5.16 13.66
C SER A 26 8.89 -3.98 14.63
N ILE A 27 9.67 -4.03 15.72
CA ILE A 27 9.78 -2.92 16.69
C ILE A 27 10.42 -1.70 16.01
N ALA A 28 11.46 -1.91 15.19
CA ALA A 28 12.13 -0.83 14.47
C ALA A 28 11.20 -0.04 13.54
N LYS A 29 10.12 -0.65 13.04
CA LYS A 29 9.09 0.04 12.22
C LYS A 29 8.36 1.15 12.99
N PHE A 30 8.30 1.10 14.31
CA PHE A 30 7.65 2.14 15.12
C PHE A 30 8.56 3.33 15.42
N PHE A 31 9.87 3.26 15.12
CA PHE A 31 10.77 4.36 15.38
C PHE A 31 10.65 5.43 14.31
N TYR A 32 10.58 6.70 14.72
CA TYR A 32 10.58 7.85 13.83
C TYR A 32 9.46 7.82 12.77
N LEU A 33 8.23 7.54 13.20
CA LEU A 33 7.06 7.53 12.33
C LEU A 33 6.66 8.95 11.86
N ASP A 34 7.20 9.97 12.46
CA ASP A 34 7.09 11.38 12.07
C ASP A 34 8.05 11.77 10.93
N ALA A 35 9.10 10.96 10.66
CA ALA A 35 10.03 11.24 9.58
C ALA A 35 9.36 11.21 8.20
N ASP A 36 9.84 12.07 7.31
CA ASP A 36 9.41 12.14 5.92
C ASP A 36 9.81 10.88 5.14
N PHE A 37 9.22 10.73 3.95
CA PHE A 37 9.71 9.75 2.98
C PHE A 37 11.14 10.13 2.58
N PRO A 38 12.10 9.18 2.57
CA PRO A 38 13.51 9.52 2.40
C PRO A 38 13.82 10.05 1.00
N ASN A 39 14.43 11.24 0.94
CA ASN A 39 14.85 11.89 -0.30
C ASN A 39 15.90 11.08 -1.06
N TRP A 40 16.84 10.47 -0.34
CA TRP A 40 17.92 9.67 -0.91
C TRP A 40 17.48 8.26 -1.36
N SER A 41 16.19 7.94 -1.33
CA SER A 41 15.70 6.63 -1.78
C SER A 41 15.98 6.45 -3.28
N GLN A 42 16.29 5.19 -3.64
CA GLN A 42 16.51 4.81 -5.04
C GLN A 42 15.21 4.67 -5.85
N TRP A 43 14.06 4.80 -5.18
CA TRP A 43 12.75 4.67 -5.80
C TRP A 43 12.33 5.99 -6.44
N MET A 44 11.54 5.88 -7.52
CA MET A 44 10.91 7.04 -8.12
C MET A 44 10.08 7.82 -7.11
N ILE A 45 9.80 9.06 -7.45
CA ILE A 45 8.86 9.90 -6.72
C ILE A 45 7.51 9.20 -6.65
N ASP A 46 7.02 9.06 -5.43
CA ASP A 46 5.70 8.50 -5.14
C ASP A 46 4.84 9.60 -4.51
N GLN A 47 3.61 9.75 -5.00
CA GLN A 47 2.66 10.74 -4.47
C GLN A 47 2.36 10.50 -2.97
N ALA A 48 2.57 9.30 -2.46
CA ALA A 48 2.49 9.01 -1.04
C ALA A 48 3.42 9.88 -0.18
N LYS A 49 4.50 10.41 -0.79
CA LYS A 49 5.47 11.28 -0.14
C LYS A 49 4.86 12.62 0.33
N PHE A 50 3.87 13.17 -0.39
CA PHE A 50 3.41 14.55 -0.16
C PHE A 50 1.88 14.76 -0.24
N THR A 51 1.09 13.75 -0.62
CA THR A 51 -0.37 13.89 -0.77
C THR A 51 -1.20 12.73 -0.23
N ASP A 52 -0.86 11.49 -0.58
CA ASP A 52 -1.78 10.35 -0.47
C ASP A 52 -2.18 9.99 0.96
N GLU A 53 -1.26 10.10 1.93
CA GLU A 53 -1.61 9.82 3.33
C GLU A 53 -2.74 10.77 3.78
N GLY A 54 -2.63 12.05 3.40
CA GLY A 54 -3.65 13.06 3.69
C GLY A 54 -4.93 12.86 2.90
N TRP A 55 -4.85 12.52 1.61
CA TRP A 55 -6.03 12.33 0.76
C TRP A 55 -6.88 11.15 1.24
N TRP A 56 -6.26 9.99 1.45
CA TRP A 56 -6.97 8.80 1.94
C TRP A 56 -7.47 8.95 3.37
N GLY A 57 -6.78 9.77 4.17
CA GLY A 57 -7.14 10.09 5.55
C GLY A 57 -8.10 11.26 5.72
N SER A 58 -8.35 12.06 4.67
CA SER A 58 -9.05 13.36 4.74
C SER A 58 -10.39 13.31 5.48
N ALA A 59 -11.22 12.32 5.17
CA ALA A 59 -12.54 12.17 5.81
C ALA A 59 -12.43 11.92 7.32
N ALA A 60 -11.46 11.12 7.77
CA ALA A 60 -11.23 10.89 9.20
C ALA A 60 -10.69 12.14 9.90
N VAL A 61 -9.79 12.88 9.23
CA VAL A 61 -9.25 14.14 9.73
C VAL A 61 -10.37 15.17 9.88
N MET A 62 -11.17 15.37 8.83
CA MET A 62 -12.27 16.34 8.86
C MET A 62 -13.34 15.97 9.91
N ASN A 63 -13.65 14.66 10.04
CA ASN A 63 -14.55 14.18 11.09
C ASN A 63 -14.03 14.51 12.50
N ALA A 64 -12.74 14.31 12.74
CA ALA A 64 -12.12 14.60 14.04
C ALA A 64 -12.04 16.10 14.35
N LEU A 65 -11.87 16.97 13.32
CA LEU A 65 -11.71 18.41 13.48
C LEU A 65 -13.05 19.17 13.53
N THR A 66 -14.05 18.71 12.75
CA THR A 66 -15.28 19.46 12.50
C THR A 66 -16.56 18.70 12.86
N GLY A 67 -16.45 17.40 13.16
CA GLY A 67 -17.59 16.50 13.34
C GLY A 67 -18.25 16.03 12.02
N HIS A 68 -17.71 16.45 10.88
CA HIS A 68 -18.23 16.11 9.55
C HIS A 68 -17.13 15.48 8.69
N TRP A 69 -17.36 14.28 8.21
CA TRP A 69 -16.41 13.55 7.37
C TRP A 69 -16.43 13.99 5.90
N TYR A 70 -17.56 14.55 5.44
CA TYR A 70 -17.80 14.95 4.05
C TYR A 70 -17.61 16.45 3.87
N VAL A 71 -16.89 16.83 2.81
CA VAL A 71 -16.65 18.22 2.40
C VAL A 71 -17.27 18.43 1.02
N SER A 72 -18.38 19.19 0.93
CA SER A 72 -19.12 19.36 -0.31
C SER A 72 -18.24 19.94 -1.42
N GLY A 73 -18.26 19.32 -2.59
CA GLY A 73 -17.48 19.76 -3.76
C GLY A 73 -16.01 19.42 -3.72
N ASP A 74 -15.45 19.00 -2.57
CA ASP A 74 -14.06 18.63 -2.45
C ASP A 74 -13.81 17.15 -2.82
N TYR A 75 -12.57 16.70 -2.73
CA TYR A 75 -12.20 15.32 -2.99
C TYR A 75 -12.59 14.43 -1.81
N ASN A 76 -13.60 13.59 -1.99
CA ASN A 76 -14.16 12.71 -0.98
C ASN A 76 -13.94 11.22 -1.28
N PRO A 77 -12.71 10.69 -1.25
CA PRO A 77 -12.44 9.30 -1.61
C PRO A 77 -13.09 8.28 -0.67
N ALA A 78 -13.44 8.68 0.56
CA ALA A 78 -14.18 7.85 1.53
C ALA A 78 -15.55 7.40 1.03
N VAL A 79 -16.15 8.12 0.07
CA VAL A 79 -17.42 7.74 -0.57
C VAL A 79 -17.28 6.42 -1.33
N ALA A 80 -16.13 6.18 -1.96
CA ALA A 80 -15.84 4.94 -2.70
C ALA A 80 -15.04 3.93 -1.86
N LEU A 81 -14.14 4.41 -1.00
CA LEU A 81 -13.18 3.62 -0.21
C LEU A 81 -13.33 3.90 1.30
N PRO A 82 -14.41 3.44 1.94
CA PRO A 82 -14.74 3.80 3.33
C PRO A 82 -13.89 3.09 4.39
N VAL A 83 -13.25 1.93 4.08
CA VAL A 83 -12.64 1.07 5.10
C VAL A 83 -11.52 1.79 5.84
N TRP A 84 -10.58 2.39 5.12
CA TRP A 84 -9.46 3.10 5.72
C TRP A 84 -9.88 4.33 6.54
N PRO A 85 -10.70 5.25 6.03
CA PRO A 85 -11.20 6.38 6.81
C PRO A 85 -11.97 5.99 8.07
N VAL A 86 -12.72 4.89 8.03
CA VAL A 86 -13.43 4.38 9.22
C VAL A 86 -12.44 3.92 10.28
N LEU A 87 -11.42 3.15 9.90
CA LEU A 87 -10.36 2.70 10.82
C LEU A 87 -9.59 3.88 11.41
N LEU A 88 -9.23 4.86 10.60
CA LEU A 88 -8.58 6.09 11.07
C LEU A 88 -9.47 6.91 12.00
N SER A 89 -10.76 7.02 11.72
CA SER A 89 -11.71 7.73 12.59
C SER A 89 -11.77 7.10 13.98
N ILE A 90 -11.71 5.77 14.07
CA ILE A 90 -11.63 5.05 15.35
C ILE A 90 -10.31 5.43 16.07
N VAL A 91 -9.17 5.41 15.37
CA VAL A 91 -7.89 5.79 15.97
C VAL A 91 -7.90 7.23 16.43
N PHE A 92 -8.36 8.17 15.59
CA PHE A 92 -8.38 9.60 15.90
C PHE A 92 -9.36 9.97 17.00
N HIS A 93 -10.39 9.15 17.25
CA HIS A 93 -11.24 9.31 18.42
C HIS A 93 -10.46 9.24 19.74
N PHE A 94 -9.40 8.42 19.80
CA PHE A 94 -8.58 8.23 20.99
C PHE A 94 -7.31 9.10 21.02
N THR A 95 -6.74 9.37 19.85
CA THR A 95 -5.43 10.06 19.75
C THR A 95 -5.53 11.52 19.33
N GLY A 96 -6.69 11.96 18.82
CA GLY A 96 -6.76 13.14 17.99
C GLY A 96 -6.11 12.91 16.61
N VAL A 97 -6.13 13.93 15.75
CA VAL A 97 -5.47 13.88 14.43
C VAL A 97 -3.96 13.79 14.61
N SER A 98 -3.36 12.76 14.04
CA SER A 98 -1.92 12.50 14.16
C SER A 98 -1.43 11.60 13.01
N VAL A 99 -0.47 12.08 12.24
CA VAL A 99 0.21 11.30 11.20
C VAL A 99 0.93 10.10 11.82
N VAL A 100 1.51 10.25 13.01
CA VAL A 100 2.19 9.16 13.74
C VAL A 100 1.20 8.05 14.10
N ALA A 101 -0.01 8.39 14.56
CA ALA A 101 -1.03 7.41 14.89
C ALA A 101 -1.56 6.70 13.63
N ALA A 102 -1.76 7.42 12.52
CA ALA A 102 -2.16 6.84 11.24
C ALA A 102 -1.09 5.86 10.70
N ARG A 103 0.18 6.24 10.74
CA ARG A 103 1.31 5.41 10.33
C ARG A 103 1.49 4.20 11.25
N ALA A 104 1.32 4.38 12.57
CA ALA A 104 1.38 3.27 13.53
C ALA A 104 0.31 2.21 13.25
N LEU A 105 -0.89 2.59 12.83
CA LEU A 105 -1.93 1.66 12.42
C LEU A 105 -1.47 0.78 11.24
N ASN A 106 -0.84 1.36 10.23
CA ASN A 106 -0.29 0.60 9.11
C ASN A 106 0.86 -0.33 9.54
N VAL A 107 1.72 0.11 10.46
CA VAL A 107 2.74 -0.77 11.04
C VAL A 107 2.10 -1.98 11.73
N VAL A 108 1.00 -1.80 12.46
CA VAL A 108 0.25 -2.92 13.08
C VAL A 108 -0.26 -3.90 12.01
N PHE A 109 -0.86 -3.42 10.92
CA PHE A 109 -1.28 -4.29 9.81
C PHE A 109 -0.10 -5.00 9.14
N SER A 110 1.01 -4.32 8.95
CA SER A 110 2.25 -4.92 8.43
C SER A 110 2.76 -6.07 9.32
N ILE A 111 2.72 -5.90 10.64
CA ILE A 111 3.13 -6.95 11.59
C ILE A 111 2.11 -8.09 11.59
N ALA A 112 0.82 -7.80 11.57
CA ALA A 112 -0.23 -8.82 11.45
C ALA A 112 -0.07 -9.65 10.16
N THR A 113 0.34 -9.01 9.06
CA THR A 113 0.66 -9.70 7.79
C THR A 113 1.73 -10.78 7.98
N LEU A 114 2.77 -10.53 8.80
CA LEU A 114 3.80 -11.54 9.07
C LEU A 114 3.21 -12.83 9.67
N GLY A 115 2.28 -12.70 10.63
CA GLY A 115 1.59 -13.83 11.25
C GLY A 115 0.73 -14.60 10.24
N VAL A 116 0.00 -13.87 9.39
CA VAL A 116 -0.83 -14.48 8.33
C VAL A 116 0.03 -15.18 7.29
N VAL A 117 1.12 -14.57 6.84
CA VAL A 117 2.08 -15.16 5.89
C VAL A 117 2.71 -16.43 6.46
N PHE A 118 3.11 -16.41 7.74
CA PHE A 118 3.58 -17.62 8.41
C PHE A 118 2.57 -18.77 8.32
N ALA A 119 1.32 -18.51 8.72
CA ALA A 119 0.25 -19.50 8.69
C ALA A 119 -0.05 -20.01 7.28
N LEU A 120 -0.09 -19.09 6.30
CA LEU A 120 -0.37 -19.39 4.89
C LEU A 120 0.73 -20.26 4.26
N VAL A 121 2.00 -19.89 4.42
CA VAL A 121 3.13 -20.66 3.87
C VAL A 121 3.23 -22.01 4.54
N ARG A 122 3.12 -22.06 5.87
CA ARG A 122 3.12 -23.33 6.63
C ARG A 122 2.05 -24.30 6.14
N ARG A 123 0.84 -23.80 5.84
CA ARG A 123 -0.25 -24.60 5.32
C ARG A 123 0.03 -25.22 3.95
N HIS A 124 0.74 -24.49 3.10
CA HIS A 124 1.03 -24.91 1.71
C HIS A 124 2.38 -25.59 1.55
N THR A 125 3.20 -25.61 2.60
CA THR A 125 4.48 -26.34 2.59
C THR A 125 4.25 -27.81 2.89
N ARG A 126 4.75 -28.70 2.03
CA ARG A 126 4.69 -30.15 2.21
C ARG A 126 5.72 -30.68 3.20
N ALA A 127 6.73 -29.90 3.51
CA ALA A 127 7.76 -30.24 4.46
C ALA A 127 7.19 -30.31 5.89
N LYS A 128 7.69 -31.24 6.71
CA LYS A 128 7.38 -31.28 8.15
C LYS A 128 7.96 -30.08 8.90
N SER A 129 9.00 -29.46 8.33
CA SER A 129 9.71 -28.32 8.89
C SER A 129 8.94 -27.00 8.70
N GLU A 130 8.97 -26.14 9.70
CA GLU A 130 8.43 -24.78 9.65
C GLU A 130 9.37 -23.77 8.92
N THR A 131 10.57 -24.20 8.55
CA THR A 131 11.64 -23.35 8.00
C THR A 131 11.19 -22.50 6.81
N PRO A 132 10.46 -23.01 5.79
CA PRO A 132 10.00 -22.16 4.69
C PRO A 132 9.09 -21.02 5.16
N ALA A 133 8.22 -21.26 6.15
CA ALA A 133 7.34 -20.23 6.70
C ALA A 133 8.14 -19.18 7.51
N LEU A 134 9.13 -19.61 8.29
CA LEU A 134 10.03 -18.71 9.02
C LEU A 134 10.86 -17.85 8.07
N LEU A 135 11.40 -18.43 7.00
CA LEU A 135 12.14 -17.69 5.98
C LEU A 135 11.24 -16.68 5.26
N ALA A 136 9.97 -17.03 4.98
CA ALA A 136 9.03 -16.09 4.38
C ALA A 136 8.80 -14.86 5.26
N VAL A 137 8.60 -15.07 6.55
CA VAL A 137 8.41 -13.98 7.52
C VAL A 137 9.67 -13.14 7.66
N LEU A 138 10.86 -13.77 7.72
CA LEU A 138 12.13 -13.08 7.81
C LEU A 138 12.39 -12.20 6.58
N LEU A 139 12.20 -12.74 5.37
CA LEU A 139 12.38 -12.02 4.12
C LEU A 139 11.42 -10.83 4.00
N LEU A 140 10.15 -11.01 4.41
CA LEU A 140 9.17 -9.93 4.38
C LEU A 140 9.48 -8.85 5.42
N ALA A 141 9.86 -9.24 6.65
CA ALA A 141 10.22 -8.30 7.72
C ALA A 141 11.49 -7.51 7.38
N ALA A 142 12.47 -8.16 6.72
CA ALA A 142 13.74 -7.57 6.34
C ALA A 142 13.71 -6.82 4.99
N SER A 143 12.56 -6.71 4.32
CA SER A 143 12.45 -5.94 3.08
C SER A 143 12.51 -4.42 3.35
N PRO A 144 13.50 -3.68 2.79
CA PRO A 144 13.54 -2.22 2.92
C PRO A 144 12.35 -1.55 2.25
N PHE A 145 11.89 -2.10 1.14
CA PHE A 145 10.71 -1.64 0.42
C PHE A 145 9.46 -1.71 1.30
N ALA A 146 9.17 -2.89 1.88
CA ALA A 146 8.08 -3.04 2.83
C ALA A 146 8.31 -2.22 4.12
N PHE A 147 9.57 -2.03 4.55
CA PHE A 147 9.89 -1.23 5.73
C PHE A 147 9.46 0.22 5.55
N VAL A 148 9.77 0.84 4.41
CA VAL A 148 9.45 2.25 4.15
C VAL A 148 7.96 2.44 3.85
N PHE A 149 7.42 1.72 2.87
CA PHE A 149 6.02 1.94 2.45
C PHE A 149 5.00 1.51 3.50
N ASN A 150 5.25 0.46 4.28
CA ASN A 150 4.32 0.05 5.36
C ASN A 150 4.34 0.98 6.57
N ARG A 151 5.24 1.95 6.62
CA ARG A 151 5.26 3.01 7.63
C ARG A 151 4.49 4.27 7.19
N LEU A 152 4.05 4.35 5.95
CA LEU A 152 3.17 5.41 5.47
C LEU A 152 1.70 5.04 5.72
N ALA A 153 0.86 6.05 5.92
CA ALA A 153 -0.58 5.87 6.15
C ALA A 153 -1.35 5.69 4.82
N ILE A 154 -0.90 4.73 3.99
CA ILE A 154 -1.43 4.43 2.65
C ILE A 154 -2.26 3.15 2.64
N LEU A 155 -3.14 3.02 1.65
CA LEU A 155 -4.10 1.91 1.54
C LEU A 155 -3.43 0.56 1.25
N GLU A 156 -2.31 0.55 0.54
CA GLU A 156 -1.65 -0.65 0.05
C GLU A 156 -1.25 -1.60 1.16
N THR A 157 -0.78 -1.09 2.30
CA THR A 157 -0.41 -1.91 3.45
C THR A 157 -1.59 -2.70 3.99
N LEU A 158 -2.76 -2.04 4.10
CA LEU A 158 -4.00 -2.69 4.54
C LEU A 158 -4.46 -3.72 3.51
N VAL A 159 -4.42 -3.40 2.20
CA VAL A 159 -4.77 -4.34 1.12
C VAL A 159 -3.87 -5.57 1.15
N VAL A 160 -2.55 -5.43 1.36
CA VAL A 160 -1.62 -6.58 1.48
C VAL A 160 -2.00 -7.46 2.67
N PHE A 161 -2.35 -6.87 3.80
CA PHE A 161 -2.85 -7.62 4.97
C PHE A 161 -4.15 -8.37 4.64
N GLU A 162 -5.14 -7.67 4.09
CA GLU A 162 -6.43 -8.25 3.70
C GLU A 162 -6.24 -9.36 2.67
N PHE A 163 -5.43 -9.14 1.64
CA PHE A 163 -5.12 -10.14 0.63
C PHE A 163 -4.52 -11.41 1.23
N CYS A 164 -3.49 -11.29 2.06
CA CYS A 164 -2.88 -12.45 2.74
C CYS A 164 -3.91 -13.19 3.61
N LEU A 165 -4.77 -12.45 4.33
CA LEU A 165 -5.83 -13.03 5.15
C LEU A 165 -6.89 -13.74 4.29
N VAL A 166 -7.33 -13.11 3.20
CA VAL A 166 -8.25 -13.69 2.21
C VAL A 166 -7.66 -14.97 1.63
N MET A 167 -6.38 -14.99 1.25
CA MET A 167 -5.68 -16.18 0.76
C MET A 167 -5.64 -17.30 1.80
N LEU A 168 -5.38 -16.95 3.07
CA LEU A 168 -5.40 -17.91 4.17
C LEU A 168 -6.81 -18.51 4.36
N VAL A 169 -7.86 -17.69 4.41
CA VAL A 169 -9.24 -18.14 4.52
C VAL A 169 -9.66 -18.97 3.31
N ALA A 170 -9.30 -18.52 2.10
CA ALA A 170 -9.56 -19.26 0.85
C ALA A 170 -8.95 -20.66 0.86
N SER A 171 -7.79 -20.83 1.51
CA SER A 171 -7.15 -22.14 1.64
C SER A 171 -7.93 -23.14 2.52
N PHE A 172 -8.93 -22.67 3.29
CA PHE A 172 -9.86 -23.48 4.07
C PHE A 172 -11.24 -23.61 3.43
N ALA A 173 -11.43 -23.03 2.23
CA ALA A 173 -12.73 -23.04 1.55
C ALA A 173 -13.23 -24.47 1.32
N SER A 174 -14.52 -24.67 1.61
CA SER A 174 -15.19 -25.94 1.41
C SER A 174 -16.68 -25.68 1.18
N THR A 175 -17.28 -26.37 0.20
CA THR A 175 -18.72 -26.30 -0.06
C THR A 175 -19.61 -26.74 1.12
N LYS A 176 -19.03 -27.45 2.09
CA LYS A 176 -19.71 -27.89 3.31
C LYS A 176 -19.62 -26.90 4.48
N ARG A 177 -18.84 -25.81 4.34
CA ARG A 177 -18.59 -24.82 5.41
C ARG A 177 -19.07 -23.45 4.99
N LEU A 178 -20.38 -23.21 5.04
CA LEU A 178 -20.99 -21.93 4.65
C LEU A 178 -20.42 -20.72 5.41
N SER A 179 -20.07 -20.88 6.69
CA SER A 179 -19.45 -19.80 7.48
C SER A 179 -18.10 -19.37 6.90
N THR A 180 -17.26 -20.33 6.47
CA THR A 180 -15.98 -19.99 5.81
C THR A 180 -16.21 -19.26 4.49
N LEU A 181 -17.23 -19.66 3.71
CA LEU A 181 -17.58 -19.01 2.44
C LEU A 181 -18.10 -17.59 2.70
N ALA A 182 -18.96 -17.38 3.69
CA ALA A 182 -19.46 -16.07 4.08
C ALA A 182 -18.32 -15.12 4.53
N VAL A 183 -17.40 -15.61 5.38
CA VAL A 183 -16.22 -14.86 5.80
C VAL A 183 -15.34 -14.49 4.60
N LEU A 184 -15.12 -15.44 3.67
CA LEU A 184 -14.34 -15.18 2.46
C LEU A 184 -14.97 -14.08 1.62
N THR A 185 -16.30 -14.14 1.38
CA THR A 185 -17.04 -13.10 0.65
C THR A 185 -16.91 -11.73 1.34
N ALA A 186 -17.10 -11.68 2.66
CA ALA A 186 -17.02 -10.44 3.43
C ALA A 186 -15.62 -9.82 3.40
N LEU A 187 -14.57 -10.64 3.49
CA LEU A 187 -13.19 -10.16 3.42
C LEU A 187 -12.82 -9.66 2.01
N VAL A 188 -13.26 -10.34 0.94
CA VAL A 188 -13.03 -9.85 -0.44
C VAL A 188 -13.78 -8.54 -0.65
N PHE A 189 -15.03 -8.44 -0.18
CA PHE A 189 -15.80 -7.19 -0.23
C PHE A 189 -15.10 -6.05 0.50
N ALA A 190 -14.62 -6.27 1.73
CA ALA A 190 -13.86 -5.28 2.48
C ALA A 190 -12.59 -4.84 1.73
N MET A 191 -11.82 -5.79 1.19
CA MET A 191 -10.61 -5.52 0.41
C MET A 191 -10.91 -4.63 -0.82
N LEU A 192 -12.02 -4.86 -1.52
CA LEU A 192 -12.45 -4.02 -2.66
C LEU A 192 -12.87 -2.62 -2.23
N LEU A 193 -13.47 -2.46 -1.04
CA LEU A 193 -13.81 -1.17 -0.44
C LEU A 193 -12.62 -0.48 0.24
N THR A 194 -11.51 -1.19 0.45
CA THR A 194 -10.25 -0.59 0.87
C THR A 194 -9.55 0.05 -0.32
N LYS A 195 -9.47 -0.65 -1.46
CA LYS A 195 -8.87 -0.13 -2.69
C LYS A 195 -9.39 -0.90 -3.90
N THR A 196 -9.88 -0.19 -4.90
CA THR A 196 -10.47 -0.81 -6.11
C THR A 196 -9.46 -1.63 -6.91
N THR A 197 -8.18 -1.22 -6.95
CA THR A 197 -7.10 -1.95 -7.63
C THR A 197 -6.85 -3.32 -7.02
N ALA A 198 -7.31 -3.61 -5.80
CA ALA A 198 -7.26 -4.94 -5.21
C ALA A 198 -8.03 -6.00 -6.03
N ALA A 199 -8.91 -5.58 -6.96
CA ALA A 199 -9.59 -6.48 -7.88
C ALA A 199 -8.62 -7.33 -8.72
N ILE A 200 -7.41 -6.85 -9.01
CA ILE A 200 -6.37 -7.62 -9.73
C ILE A 200 -5.93 -8.88 -8.98
N LEU A 201 -6.14 -8.93 -7.66
CA LEU A 201 -5.78 -10.05 -6.79
C LEU A 201 -6.85 -11.16 -6.78
N ILE A 202 -8.08 -10.87 -7.25
CA ILE A 202 -9.22 -11.81 -7.25
C ILE A 202 -8.90 -13.14 -7.98
N PRO A 203 -8.24 -13.16 -9.15
CA PRO A 203 -7.92 -14.42 -9.84
C PRO A 203 -7.05 -15.37 -9.00
N ALA A 204 -6.11 -14.85 -8.22
CA ALA A 204 -5.27 -15.65 -7.33
C ALA A 204 -6.07 -16.24 -6.15
N VAL A 205 -6.96 -15.45 -5.56
CA VAL A 205 -7.86 -15.90 -4.48
C VAL A 205 -8.80 -17.00 -5.00
N LEU A 206 -9.38 -16.79 -6.18
CA LEU A 206 -10.26 -17.76 -6.84
C LEU A 206 -9.53 -19.09 -7.09
N TRP A 207 -8.30 -19.04 -7.55
CA TRP A 207 -7.46 -20.22 -7.75
C TRP A 207 -7.24 -21.01 -6.46
N VAL A 208 -6.91 -20.32 -5.36
CA VAL A 208 -6.68 -20.97 -4.06
C VAL A 208 -7.98 -21.56 -3.51
N ALA A 209 -9.09 -20.83 -3.56
CA ALA A 209 -10.40 -21.32 -3.12
C ALA A 209 -10.84 -22.55 -3.92
N TRP A 210 -10.75 -22.51 -5.26
CA TRP A 210 -11.07 -23.64 -6.11
C TRP A 210 -10.16 -24.86 -5.84
N SER A 211 -8.88 -24.62 -5.61
CA SER A 211 -7.94 -25.69 -5.28
C SER A 211 -8.28 -26.33 -3.93
N ALA A 212 -8.68 -25.55 -2.94
CA ALA A 212 -9.14 -26.05 -1.62
C ALA A 212 -10.43 -26.88 -1.73
N MET A 213 -11.31 -26.58 -2.70
CA MET A 213 -12.53 -27.33 -2.99
C MET A 213 -12.28 -28.55 -3.90
N GLY A 214 -11.03 -28.97 -4.09
CA GLY A 214 -10.63 -30.18 -4.77
C GLY A 214 -10.62 -30.08 -6.32
N ARG A 215 -10.60 -28.87 -6.88
CA ARG A 215 -10.54 -28.59 -8.33
C ARG A 215 -11.66 -29.24 -9.16
N LYS A 216 -12.83 -29.47 -8.54
CA LYS A 216 -14.03 -29.97 -9.20
C LYS A 216 -14.82 -28.79 -9.82
N LEU A 217 -15.66 -29.09 -10.83
CA LEU A 217 -16.50 -28.07 -11.47
C LEU A 217 -17.46 -27.39 -10.48
N THR A 218 -18.07 -28.18 -9.58
CA THR A 218 -18.91 -27.66 -8.49
C THR A 218 -18.14 -26.73 -7.55
N GLY A 219 -16.87 -27.06 -7.26
CA GLY A 219 -15.98 -26.20 -6.47
C GLY A 219 -15.62 -24.92 -7.19
N LEU A 220 -15.43 -24.94 -8.51
CA LEU A 220 -15.19 -23.73 -9.33
C LEU A 220 -16.42 -22.81 -9.30
N PHE A 221 -17.62 -23.36 -9.47
CA PHE A 221 -18.89 -22.60 -9.35
C PHE A 221 -18.97 -21.85 -8.02
N TRP A 222 -18.75 -22.57 -6.90
CA TRP A 222 -18.77 -21.95 -5.59
C TRP A 222 -17.63 -20.94 -5.38
N ALA A 223 -16.44 -21.21 -5.88
CA ALA A 223 -15.33 -20.26 -5.80
C ALA A 223 -15.66 -18.96 -6.54
N ILE A 224 -16.20 -19.04 -7.77
CA ILE A 224 -16.65 -17.88 -8.53
C ILE A 224 -17.76 -17.14 -7.77
N ALA A 225 -18.76 -17.86 -7.26
CA ALA A 225 -19.88 -17.26 -6.54
C ALA A 225 -19.42 -16.43 -5.31
N VAL A 226 -18.50 -16.97 -4.48
CA VAL A 226 -18.10 -16.32 -3.22
C VAL A 226 -16.92 -15.37 -3.32
N VAL A 227 -16.06 -15.51 -4.33
CA VAL A 227 -14.85 -14.69 -4.50
C VAL A 227 -15.06 -13.56 -5.51
N ALA A 228 -15.95 -13.75 -6.49
CA ALA A 228 -16.19 -12.73 -7.52
C ALA A 228 -17.63 -12.21 -7.48
N VAL A 229 -18.62 -13.06 -7.72
CA VAL A 229 -20.02 -12.61 -7.96
C VAL A 229 -20.60 -11.95 -6.72
N ALA A 230 -20.56 -12.59 -5.55
CA ALA A 230 -21.17 -12.06 -4.33
C ALA A 230 -20.45 -10.77 -3.82
N PRO A 231 -19.10 -10.70 -3.75
CA PRO A 231 -18.43 -9.46 -3.39
C PRO A 231 -18.73 -8.31 -4.36
N LEU A 232 -18.74 -8.56 -5.68
CA LEU A 232 -19.09 -7.52 -6.67
C LEU A 232 -20.53 -7.06 -6.53
N ALA A 233 -21.48 -7.99 -6.32
CA ALA A 233 -22.86 -7.64 -6.04
C ALA A 233 -23.01 -6.79 -4.75
N LEU A 234 -22.20 -7.05 -3.73
CA LEU A 234 -22.16 -6.22 -2.51
C LEU A 234 -21.55 -4.82 -2.80
N VAL A 235 -20.52 -4.72 -3.65
CA VAL A 235 -19.95 -3.44 -4.10
C VAL A 235 -21.00 -2.63 -4.87
N GLU A 236 -21.73 -3.26 -5.79
CA GLU A 236 -22.84 -2.61 -6.52
C GLU A 236 -23.98 -2.18 -5.58
N GLY A 237 -24.31 -3.02 -4.60
CA GLY A 237 -25.28 -2.67 -3.55
C GLY A 237 -24.83 -1.47 -2.71
N TYR A 238 -23.53 -1.42 -2.39
CA TYR A 238 -22.92 -0.27 -1.71
C TYR A 238 -22.99 0.99 -2.60
N ALA A 239 -22.62 0.89 -3.87
CA ALA A 239 -22.72 1.99 -4.83
C ALA A 239 -24.15 2.55 -4.93
N ALA A 240 -25.16 1.67 -5.04
CA ALA A 240 -26.57 2.06 -5.06
C ALA A 240 -26.98 2.77 -3.75
N LEU A 241 -26.49 2.32 -2.60
CA LEU A 241 -26.71 2.98 -1.32
C LEU A 241 -26.08 4.39 -1.29
N VAL A 242 -24.86 4.52 -1.74
CA VAL A 242 -24.13 5.81 -1.82
C VAL A 242 -24.88 6.81 -2.70
N VAL A 243 -25.36 6.37 -3.87
CA VAL A 243 -26.18 7.19 -4.76
C VAL A 243 -27.49 7.61 -4.09
N LYS A 244 -28.17 6.69 -3.41
CA LYS A 244 -29.42 6.97 -2.68
C LYS A 244 -29.21 7.96 -1.52
N LEU A 245 -28.05 7.97 -0.92
CA LEU A 245 -27.69 8.92 0.15
C LEU A 245 -27.29 10.31 -0.38
N GLY A 246 -27.23 10.50 -1.71
CA GLY A 246 -26.94 11.79 -2.33
C GLY A 246 -25.47 12.02 -2.70
N TYR A 247 -24.59 11.00 -2.55
CA TYR A 247 -23.17 11.11 -2.86
C TYR A 247 -22.79 10.53 -4.23
N GLY A 248 -23.74 10.38 -5.14
CA GLY A 248 -23.53 9.76 -6.46
C GLY A 248 -22.55 10.52 -7.34
N SER A 249 -22.52 11.87 -7.28
CA SER A 249 -21.56 12.70 -8.00
C SER A 249 -20.12 12.42 -7.57
N ASP A 250 -19.86 12.38 -6.26
CA ASP A 250 -18.53 12.10 -5.71
C ASP A 250 -18.06 10.67 -6.02
N TYR A 251 -18.99 9.69 -5.96
CA TYR A 251 -18.71 8.31 -6.33
C TYR A 251 -18.32 8.21 -7.80
N GLY A 252 -19.08 8.82 -8.69
CA GLY A 252 -18.77 8.85 -10.12
C GLY A 252 -17.47 9.59 -10.44
N TYR A 253 -17.25 10.73 -9.80
CA TYR A 253 -16.01 11.49 -9.92
C TYR A 253 -14.77 10.67 -9.51
N PHE A 254 -14.86 9.98 -8.36
CA PHE A 254 -13.77 9.13 -7.88
C PHE A 254 -13.32 8.10 -8.94
N PHE A 255 -14.28 7.41 -9.57
CA PHE A 255 -13.96 6.42 -10.60
C PHE A 255 -13.51 7.08 -11.91
N GLY A 256 -13.99 8.29 -12.21
CA GLY A 256 -13.54 9.07 -13.37
C GLY A 256 -12.05 9.41 -13.30
N VAL A 257 -11.59 9.95 -12.16
CA VAL A 257 -10.20 10.39 -11.99
C VAL A 257 -9.22 9.24 -11.67
N ASN A 258 -9.72 8.13 -11.13
CA ASN A 258 -8.89 6.95 -10.80
C ASN A 258 -9.05 5.82 -11.83
N GLY A 259 -9.74 6.06 -12.95
CA GLY A 259 -9.90 5.11 -14.04
C GLY A 259 -8.57 4.69 -14.66
N LEU A 260 -8.58 3.52 -15.31
CA LEU A 260 -7.41 3.09 -16.07
C LEU A 260 -7.40 3.83 -17.43
N PRO A 261 -6.29 4.49 -17.80
CA PRO A 261 -6.17 5.15 -19.09
C PRO A 261 -6.24 4.16 -20.25
N ASP A 262 -6.46 4.66 -21.46
CA ASP A 262 -6.33 3.86 -22.67
C ASP A 262 -4.88 3.46 -22.91
N ILE A 263 -4.65 2.29 -23.51
CA ILE A 263 -3.29 1.81 -23.79
C ILE A 263 -2.72 2.56 -24.99
N ASP A 264 -1.61 3.25 -24.79
CA ASP A 264 -0.77 3.73 -25.89
C ASP A 264 0.26 2.66 -26.25
N TRP A 265 0.07 2.04 -27.41
CA TRP A 265 0.94 0.98 -27.89
C TRP A 265 2.36 1.45 -28.24
N HIS A 266 2.57 2.75 -28.48
CA HIS A 266 3.91 3.31 -28.73
C HIS A 266 4.74 3.35 -27.45
N GLN A 267 4.11 3.54 -26.29
CA GLN A 267 4.78 3.55 -24.99
C GLN A 267 4.95 2.13 -24.40
N THR A 268 4.38 1.10 -25.01
CA THR A 268 4.38 -0.26 -24.44
C THR A 268 5.80 -0.78 -24.20
N PHE A 269 6.74 -0.54 -25.09
CA PHE A 269 8.12 -1.04 -24.94
C PHE A 269 8.89 -0.31 -23.84
N SER A 270 8.76 1.01 -23.74
CA SER A 270 9.36 1.76 -22.63
C SER A 270 8.79 1.31 -21.29
N THR A 271 7.47 1.17 -21.21
CA THR A 271 6.78 0.68 -20.01
C THR A 271 7.25 -0.73 -19.60
N ILE A 272 7.48 -1.64 -20.56
CA ILE A 272 8.07 -2.97 -20.28
C ILE A 272 9.47 -2.83 -19.69
N SER A 273 10.32 -2.01 -20.31
CA SER A 273 11.69 -1.78 -19.84
C SER A 273 11.69 -1.23 -18.42
N ASP A 274 10.88 -0.20 -18.20
CA ASP A 274 10.76 0.48 -16.91
C ASP A 274 10.19 -0.43 -15.83
N PHE A 275 9.19 -1.26 -16.17
CA PHE A 275 8.68 -2.27 -15.27
C PHE A 275 9.80 -3.21 -14.79
N PHE A 276 10.58 -3.79 -15.70
CA PHE A 276 11.65 -4.70 -15.32
C PHE A 276 12.75 -4.01 -14.53
N GLN A 277 13.12 -2.78 -14.87
CA GLN A 277 14.08 -1.98 -14.10
C GLN A 277 13.54 -1.70 -12.69
N ASN A 278 12.29 -1.27 -12.59
CA ASN A 278 11.67 -0.87 -11.34
C ASN A 278 11.39 -2.04 -10.40
N CYS A 279 11.15 -3.24 -10.93
CA CYS A 279 11.01 -4.44 -10.10
C CYS A 279 12.25 -4.75 -9.25
N PHE A 280 13.46 -4.34 -9.68
CA PHE A 280 14.66 -4.44 -8.88
C PHE A 280 14.62 -3.56 -7.61
N TRP A 281 13.73 -2.57 -7.54
CA TRP A 281 13.55 -1.78 -6.34
C TRP A 281 12.85 -2.55 -5.22
N VAL A 282 11.96 -3.49 -5.58
CA VAL A 282 11.26 -4.33 -4.60
C VAL A 282 12.26 -5.19 -3.83
N ASP A 283 13.14 -5.89 -4.54
CA ASP A 283 14.28 -6.57 -3.96
C ASP A 283 15.30 -6.95 -5.05
N ARG A 284 16.56 -6.52 -4.88
CA ARG A 284 17.64 -6.74 -5.86
C ARG A 284 18.06 -8.19 -6.01
N VAL A 285 17.78 -9.05 -5.04
CA VAL A 285 18.14 -10.47 -5.03
C VAL A 285 16.93 -11.34 -5.29
N LEU A 286 15.85 -11.13 -4.54
CA LEU A 286 14.65 -11.98 -4.62
C LEU A 286 13.91 -11.85 -5.95
N TYR A 287 13.90 -10.66 -6.56
CA TYR A 287 13.22 -10.46 -7.82
C TYR A 287 13.87 -11.24 -8.98
N PRO A 288 15.17 -11.08 -9.29
CA PRO A 288 15.81 -11.89 -10.33
C PRO A 288 15.82 -13.38 -10.00
N LEU A 289 15.92 -13.73 -8.72
CA LEU A 289 15.84 -15.11 -8.27
C LEU A 289 14.45 -15.71 -8.53
N GLY A 290 13.37 -14.96 -8.27
CA GLY A 290 12.00 -15.37 -8.59
C GLY A 290 11.80 -15.60 -10.09
N LEU A 291 12.28 -14.68 -10.93
CA LEU A 291 12.25 -14.84 -12.40
C LEU A 291 13.02 -16.07 -12.87
N LEU A 292 14.21 -16.30 -12.33
CA LEU A 292 15.00 -17.51 -12.64
C LEU A 292 14.24 -18.78 -12.25
N ILE A 293 13.63 -18.81 -11.06
CA ILE A 293 12.80 -19.92 -10.59
C ILE A 293 11.62 -20.15 -11.54
N LEU A 294 10.98 -19.09 -12.05
CA LEU A 294 9.91 -19.23 -13.04
C LEU A 294 10.39 -19.97 -14.28
N VAL A 295 11.47 -19.50 -14.89
CA VAL A 295 12.02 -20.10 -16.10
C VAL A 295 12.36 -21.58 -15.87
N LEU A 296 13.00 -21.89 -14.75
CA LEU A 296 13.35 -23.26 -14.38
C LEU A 296 12.12 -24.12 -14.04
N ALA A 297 11.10 -23.54 -13.38
CA ALA A 297 9.88 -24.27 -13.03
C ALA A 297 9.04 -24.63 -14.25
N VAL A 298 8.97 -23.75 -15.25
CA VAL A 298 8.33 -24.04 -16.55
C VAL A 298 9.02 -25.21 -17.25
N ALA A 299 10.37 -25.23 -17.22
CA ALA A 299 11.14 -26.27 -17.89
C ALA A 299 11.19 -27.60 -17.11
N TRP A 300 11.06 -27.59 -15.79
CA TRP A 300 11.54 -28.73 -15.00
C TRP A 300 10.51 -29.42 -14.10
N LYS A 301 9.44 -28.79 -13.57
CA LYS A 301 8.64 -29.49 -12.52
C LYS A 301 7.16 -29.13 -12.42
N ARG A 302 6.32 -30.07 -12.87
CA ARG A 302 4.87 -30.10 -12.62
C ARG A 302 4.51 -30.06 -11.11
N LYS A 303 5.40 -30.49 -10.20
CA LYS A 303 5.12 -30.63 -8.76
C LYS A 303 4.96 -29.27 -8.05
N LEU A 304 5.77 -28.27 -8.39
CA LEU A 304 5.62 -26.89 -7.86
C LEU A 304 4.29 -26.28 -8.32
N TRP A 305 3.95 -26.44 -9.61
CA TRP A 305 2.69 -25.95 -10.17
C TRP A 305 1.43 -26.60 -9.56
N SER A 306 1.57 -27.78 -8.95
CA SER A 306 0.47 -28.40 -8.22
C SER A 306 0.21 -27.76 -6.84
N ASN A 307 1.15 -26.92 -6.35
CA ASN A 307 0.97 -26.17 -5.10
C ASN A 307 0.10 -24.93 -5.37
N PRO A 308 -1.08 -24.81 -4.71
CA PRO A 308 -1.99 -23.69 -4.98
C PRO A 308 -1.40 -22.32 -4.73
N LEU A 309 -0.58 -22.18 -3.67
CA LEU A 309 0.02 -20.90 -3.32
C LEU A 309 1.13 -20.49 -4.34
N PHE A 310 1.93 -21.45 -4.81
CA PHE A 310 2.92 -21.19 -5.85
C PHE A 310 2.29 -20.70 -7.13
N THR A 311 1.24 -21.38 -7.62
CA THR A 311 0.52 -20.96 -8.83
C THR A 311 -0.19 -19.62 -8.63
N ALA A 312 -0.83 -19.41 -7.48
CA ALA A 312 -1.47 -18.13 -7.15
C ALA A 312 -0.47 -16.97 -7.14
N SER A 313 0.76 -17.19 -6.65
CA SER A 313 1.81 -16.17 -6.68
C SER A 313 2.12 -15.71 -8.11
N TRP A 314 2.17 -16.63 -9.06
CA TRP A 314 2.37 -16.30 -10.48
C TRP A 314 1.18 -15.56 -11.07
N ILE A 315 -0.04 -15.93 -10.68
CA ILE A 315 -1.25 -15.21 -11.11
C ILE A 315 -1.18 -13.76 -10.63
N VAL A 316 -0.75 -13.50 -9.39
CA VAL A 316 -0.58 -12.13 -8.88
C VAL A 316 0.46 -11.37 -9.68
N LEU A 317 1.67 -11.96 -9.88
CA LEU A 317 2.73 -11.29 -10.62
C LEU A 317 2.31 -10.96 -12.07
N ALA A 318 1.58 -11.86 -12.72
CA ALA A 318 1.06 -11.63 -14.07
C ALA A 318 -0.04 -10.55 -14.08
N ALA A 319 -0.95 -10.56 -13.10
CA ALA A 319 -2.01 -9.56 -12.99
C ALA A 319 -1.45 -8.17 -12.67
N GLU A 320 -0.44 -8.08 -11.81
CA GLU A 320 0.26 -6.84 -11.49
C GLU A 320 1.01 -6.29 -12.71
N ALA A 321 1.69 -7.14 -13.48
CA ALA A 321 2.32 -6.74 -14.72
C ALA A 321 1.30 -6.14 -15.70
N VAL A 322 0.15 -6.80 -15.90
CA VAL A 322 -0.94 -6.27 -16.74
C VAL A 322 -1.47 -4.93 -16.22
N PHE A 323 -1.63 -4.79 -14.89
CA PHE A 323 -2.08 -3.55 -14.27
C PHE A 323 -1.09 -2.40 -14.51
N ILE A 324 0.20 -2.63 -14.31
CA ILE A 324 1.25 -1.62 -14.52
C ILE A 324 1.33 -1.25 -16.01
N PHE A 325 1.23 -2.23 -16.92
CA PHE A 325 1.14 -1.94 -18.35
C PHE A 325 -0.05 -1.06 -18.70
N LYS A 326 -1.20 -1.26 -18.04
CA LYS A 326 -2.39 -0.45 -18.28
C LYS A 326 -2.25 0.96 -17.71
N ARG A 327 -1.50 1.13 -16.61
CA ARG A 327 -1.22 2.46 -16.01
C ARG A 327 -0.12 3.22 -16.73
N GLN A 328 0.74 2.54 -17.48
CA GLN A 328 1.88 3.10 -18.21
C GLN A 328 2.74 4.03 -17.34
N ASP A 329 2.84 5.32 -17.67
CA ASP A 329 3.68 6.27 -16.95
C ASP A 329 3.09 6.75 -15.61
N ASP A 330 1.83 6.41 -15.32
CA ASP A 330 1.11 6.86 -14.12
C ASP A 330 1.07 5.78 -13.01
N TYR A 331 2.04 4.87 -12.98
CA TYR A 331 2.16 3.93 -11.88
C TYR A 331 3.11 4.45 -10.80
N ALA A 332 2.73 4.19 -9.53
CA ALA A 332 3.54 4.58 -8.39
C ALA A 332 4.27 3.36 -7.80
N PRO A 333 5.53 3.52 -7.29
CA PRO A 333 6.31 2.44 -6.70
C PRO A 333 5.56 1.61 -5.66
N ARG A 334 4.67 2.21 -4.86
CA ARG A 334 3.90 1.52 -3.84
C ARG A 334 3.04 0.37 -4.36
N TYR A 335 2.66 0.36 -5.64
CA TYR A 335 1.89 -0.76 -6.23
C TYR A 335 2.69 -2.07 -6.23
N PHE A 336 4.02 -2.01 -6.31
CA PHE A 336 4.87 -3.20 -6.20
C PHE A 336 4.79 -3.91 -4.84
N LEU A 337 4.16 -3.31 -3.81
CA LEU A 337 3.90 -4.00 -2.54
C LEU A 337 3.09 -5.29 -2.73
N PHE A 338 2.20 -5.32 -3.72
CA PHE A 338 1.38 -6.50 -4.02
C PHE A 338 2.21 -7.68 -4.57
N MET A 339 3.38 -7.41 -5.17
CA MET A 339 4.27 -8.44 -5.70
C MET A 339 5.18 -9.07 -4.64
N LEU A 340 5.46 -8.36 -3.55
CA LEU A 340 6.52 -8.74 -2.62
C LEU A 340 6.23 -10.08 -1.91
N ALA A 341 5.04 -10.24 -1.32
CA ALA A 341 4.69 -11.48 -0.65
C ALA A 341 4.61 -12.68 -1.62
N PRO A 342 3.94 -12.59 -2.80
CA PRO A 342 3.98 -13.61 -3.84
C PRO A 342 5.39 -14.00 -4.28
N LEU A 343 6.28 -13.02 -4.46
CA LEU A 343 7.67 -13.28 -4.83
C LEU A 343 8.40 -14.12 -3.77
N ILE A 344 8.24 -13.73 -2.51
CA ILE A 344 8.79 -14.47 -1.37
C ILE A 344 8.22 -15.89 -1.32
N TRP A 345 6.91 -16.08 -1.52
CA TRP A 345 6.28 -17.41 -1.52
C TRP A 345 6.87 -18.32 -2.59
N ILE A 346 7.10 -17.82 -3.81
CA ILE A 346 7.77 -18.57 -4.89
C ILE A 346 9.13 -19.09 -4.41
N VAL A 347 9.95 -18.21 -3.84
CA VAL A 347 11.32 -18.54 -3.39
C VAL A 347 11.30 -19.57 -2.27
N VAL A 348 10.51 -19.35 -1.21
CA VAL A 348 10.52 -20.24 -0.04
C VAL A 348 9.83 -21.59 -0.29
N LEU A 349 8.80 -21.64 -1.13
CA LEU A 349 8.16 -22.91 -1.53
C LEU A 349 9.11 -23.73 -2.40
N THR A 350 9.86 -23.09 -3.29
CA THR A 350 10.92 -23.73 -4.07
C THR A 350 12.03 -24.26 -3.18
N PHE A 351 12.49 -23.47 -2.20
CA PHE A 351 13.43 -23.92 -1.19
C PHE A 351 12.94 -25.18 -0.46
N GLY A 352 11.70 -25.16 0.04
CA GLY A 352 11.11 -26.30 0.74
C GLY A 352 11.03 -27.57 -0.12
N GLU A 353 10.77 -27.43 -1.41
CA GLU A 353 10.76 -28.55 -2.34
C GLU A 353 12.20 -29.06 -2.64
N LEU A 354 13.17 -28.17 -2.87
CA LEU A 354 14.57 -28.51 -3.13
C LEU A 354 15.21 -29.24 -1.95
N MET A 355 14.84 -28.90 -0.72
CA MET A 355 15.33 -29.61 0.47
C MET A 355 15.06 -31.12 0.43
N SER A 356 14.00 -31.55 -0.25
CA SER A 356 13.62 -32.97 -0.32
C SER A 356 14.45 -33.79 -1.32
N TYR A 357 15.09 -33.19 -2.34
CA TYR A 357 15.79 -33.93 -3.39
C TYR A 357 17.08 -33.31 -3.94
N ALA A 358 17.32 -32.02 -3.70
CA ALA A 358 18.46 -31.27 -4.26
C ALA A 358 19.09 -30.36 -3.20
N LYS A 359 19.54 -30.93 -2.07
CA LYS A 359 20.04 -30.18 -0.90
C LYS A 359 21.16 -29.19 -1.23
N LYS A 360 22.04 -29.49 -2.19
CA LYS A 360 23.10 -28.54 -2.62
C LYS A 360 22.51 -27.26 -3.22
N THR A 361 21.50 -27.40 -4.09
CA THR A 361 20.80 -26.25 -4.69
C THR A 361 20.00 -25.49 -3.63
N ALA A 362 19.39 -26.20 -2.66
CA ALA A 362 18.72 -25.57 -1.54
C ALA A 362 19.67 -24.74 -0.67
N ILE A 363 20.92 -25.20 -0.46
CA ILE A 363 21.94 -24.44 0.27
C ILE A 363 22.28 -23.14 -0.49
N ILE A 364 22.47 -23.21 -1.81
CA ILE A 364 22.75 -22.01 -2.63
C ILE A 364 21.60 -21.01 -2.48
N LEU A 365 20.36 -21.48 -2.56
CA LEU A 365 19.16 -20.64 -2.40
C LEU A 365 19.08 -20.03 -0.98
N LEU A 366 19.41 -20.81 0.05
CA LEU A 366 19.46 -20.33 1.43
C LEU A 366 20.53 -19.25 1.63
N VAL A 367 21.71 -19.43 1.03
CA VAL A 367 22.79 -18.43 1.06
C VAL A 367 22.36 -17.15 0.35
N ALA A 368 21.69 -17.25 -0.81
CA ALA A 368 21.17 -16.09 -1.51
C ALA A 368 20.12 -15.33 -0.66
N MET A 369 19.19 -16.05 0.01
CA MET A 369 18.24 -15.45 0.93
C MET A 369 18.92 -14.76 2.13
N ALA A 370 19.93 -15.41 2.71
CA ALA A 370 20.69 -14.84 3.83
C ALA A 370 21.47 -13.58 3.42
N ALA A 371 22.06 -13.59 2.23
CA ALA A 371 22.74 -12.42 1.66
C ALA A 371 21.76 -11.26 1.41
N SER A 372 20.56 -11.56 0.87
CA SER A 372 19.49 -10.56 0.71
C SER A 372 19.10 -9.96 2.05
N VAL A 373 18.83 -10.78 3.07
CA VAL A 373 18.49 -10.30 4.42
C VAL A 373 19.59 -9.40 4.98
N ALA A 374 20.87 -9.81 4.86
CA ALA A 374 21.98 -9.02 5.37
C ALA A 374 22.08 -7.65 4.67
N ALA A 375 22.01 -7.60 3.34
CA ALA A 375 22.04 -6.37 2.57
C ALA A 375 20.81 -5.46 2.92
N ASN A 376 19.65 -6.06 3.02
CA ASN A 376 18.41 -5.38 3.32
C ASN A 376 18.39 -4.78 4.74
N VAL A 377 18.93 -5.48 5.75
CA VAL A 377 19.07 -4.97 7.12
C VAL A 377 20.00 -3.75 7.17
N VAL A 378 21.08 -3.75 6.38
CA VAL A 378 21.98 -2.58 6.25
C VAL A 378 21.19 -1.39 5.66
N THR A 379 20.41 -1.61 4.63
CA THR A 379 19.56 -0.56 4.02
C THR A 379 18.53 -0.03 5.01
N ILE A 380 17.85 -0.89 5.77
CA ILE A 380 16.93 -0.47 6.84
C ILE A 380 17.67 0.33 7.91
N GLY A 381 18.89 -0.09 8.30
CA GLY A 381 19.73 0.67 9.24
C GLY A 381 20.03 2.07 8.71
N HIS A 382 20.30 2.20 7.40
CA HIS A 382 20.50 3.51 6.77
C HIS A 382 19.25 4.40 6.86
N PHE A 383 18.05 3.87 6.59
CA PHE A 383 16.79 4.62 6.79
C PHE A 383 16.59 5.10 8.23
N LEU A 384 16.99 4.30 9.21
CA LEU A 384 16.84 4.68 10.62
C LEU A 384 17.86 5.73 11.08
N THR A 385 18.99 5.84 10.40
CA THR A 385 20.09 6.77 10.77
C THR A 385 20.12 8.05 9.95
N HIS A 386 19.59 8.02 8.71
CA HIS A 386 19.53 9.17 7.79
C HIS A 386 18.06 9.51 7.53
N ARG A 387 17.50 10.30 8.42
CA ARG A 387 16.08 10.68 8.43
C ARG A 387 15.92 12.10 7.93
N ASP A 388 14.91 12.31 7.11
CA ASP A 388 14.49 13.60 6.62
C ASP A 388 13.27 14.09 7.42
N TYR A 389 13.20 15.40 7.68
CA TYR A 389 12.11 16.04 8.40
C TYR A 389 11.70 17.38 7.78
N ASP A 390 12.16 17.69 6.59
CA ASP A 390 11.99 19.00 5.99
C ASP A 390 10.53 19.33 5.74
N PHE A 391 9.77 18.40 5.18
CA PHE A 391 8.33 18.58 4.95
C PHE A 391 7.54 18.55 6.26
N TYR A 392 7.87 17.66 7.19
CA TYR A 392 7.25 17.61 8.51
C TYR A 392 7.44 18.91 9.29
N ASN A 393 8.67 19.43 9.31
CA ASN A 393 8.99 20.69 9.98
C ASN A 393 8.32 21.88 9.28
N ALA A 394 8.26 21.88 7.94
CA ALA A 394 7.54 22.89 7.16
C ALA A 394 6.05 22.90 7.52
N ALA A 395 5.41 21.72 7.58
CA ALA A 395 4.00 21.60 7.95
C ALA A 395 3.72 22.17 9.37
N HIS A 396 4.58 21.84 10.33
CA HIS A 396 4.43 22.36 11.70
C HIS A 396 4.69 23.86 11.79
N SER A 397 5.67 24.39 11.05
CA SER A 397 5.92 25.84 10.97
C SER A 397 4.73 26.58 10.33
N ILE A 398 4.13 26.00 9.27
CA ILE A 398 2.89 26.51 8.67
C ILE A 398 1.76 26.56 9.70
N ARG A 399 1.57 25.50 10.48
CA ARG A 399 0.57 25.49 11.57
C ARG A 399 0.79 26.64 12.55
N ASP A 400 2.03 26.85 12.97
CA ASP A 400 2.35 27.87 13.99
C ASP A 400 2.12 29.29 13.44
N ILE A 401 2.46 29.53 12.16
CA ILE A 401 2.13 30.78 11.46
C ILE A 401 0.61 30.97 11.40
N ILE A 402 -0.15 29.97 10.96
CA ILE A 402 -1.62 30.08 10.84
C ILE A 402 -2.24 30.40 12.20
N ARG A 403 -1.78 29.75 13.27
CA ARG A 403 -2.26 29.99 14.63
C ARG A 403 -1.90 31.37 15.19
N SER A 404 -0.80 31.98 14.70
CA SER A 404 -0.39 33.34 15.09
C SER A 404 -1.22 34.43 14.41
N HIS A 405 -2.06 34.08 13.42
CA HIS A 405 -2.93 35.00 12.70
C HIS A 405 -4.42 34.67 12.89
N PRO A 406 -4.98 34.84 14.10
CA PRO A 406 -6.34 34.43 14.41
C PRO A 406 -7.40 35.25 13.65
N GLU A 407 -7.02 36.40 13.08
CA GLU A 407 -7.87 37.20 12.20
C GLU A 407 -8.12 36.55 10.83
N GLN A 408 -7.28 35.60 10.44
CA GLN A 408 -7.37 34.91 9.17
C GLN A 408 -8.01 33.53 9.35
N LYS A 409 -8.92 33.13 8.46
CA LYS A 409 -9.54 31.82 8.53
C LYS A 409 -8.49 30.71 8.47
N ALA A 410 -8.45 29.85 9.47
CA ALA A 410 -7.52 28.72 9.57
C ALA A 410 -7.99 27.55 8.66
N LEU A 411 -8.01 27.78 7.34
CA LEU A 411 -8.32 26.80 6.32
C LEU A 411 -7.27 26.89 5.22
N ILE A 412 -6.64 25.78 4.90
CA ILE A 412 -5.57 25.68 3.90
C ILE A 412 -6.15 25.14 2.59
N LEU A 413 -5.84 25.80 1.48
CA LEU A 413 -6.10 25.33 0.12
C LEU A 413 -4.77 24.84 -0.50
N GLY A 414 -4.79 23.73 -1.24
CA GLY A 414 -3.63 23.24 -2.01
C GLY A 414 -3.64 21.73 -2.19
N VAL A 415 -2.86 21.26 -3.16
CA VAL A 415 -2.78 19.81 -3.48
C VAL A 415 -2.24 18.97 -2.32
N SER A 416 -1.29 19.50 -1.55
CA SER A 416 -0.73 18.87 -0.35
C SER A 416 -1.38 19.34 0.96
N ALA A 417 -2.41 20.21 0.90
CA ALA A 417 -3.07 20.71 2.09
C ALA A 417 -3.68 19.59 2.96
N PRO A 418 -4.28 18.51 2.40
CA PRO A 418 -4.74 17.38 3.20
C PRO A 418 -3.61 16.64 3.95
N GLN A 419 -2.40 16.56 3.36
CA GLN A 419 -1.24 15.98 4.03
C GLN A 419 -0.79 16.85 5.21
N ILE A 420 -0.73 18.16 5.02
CA ILE A 420 -0.44 19.12 6.09
C ILE A 420 -1.52 19.04 7.19
N SER A 421 -2.79 18.89 6.80
CA SER A 421 -3.90 18.72 7.72
C SER A 421 -3.73 17.47 8.60
N LEU A 422 -3.34 16.33 8.03
CA LEU A 422 -3.05 15.09 8.75
C LEU A 422 -1.89 15.27 9.76
N MET A 423 -0.87 16.06 9.40
CA MET A 423 0.30 16.32 10.27
C MET A 423 0.00 17.32 11.39
N THR A 424 -0.89 18.28 11.15
CA THR A 424 -0.99 19.50 11.98
C THR A 424 -2.34 19.70 12.67
N GLY A 425 -3.39 19.06 12.16
CA GLY A 425 -4.77 19.30 12.60
C GLY A 425 -5.35 20.64 12.14
N ILE A 426 -4.79 21.30 11.12
CA ILE A 426 -5.41 22.48 10.49
C ILE A 426 -6.34 21.98 9.37
N PRO A 427 -7.61 22.41 9.32
CA PRO A 427 -8.53 22.01 8.25
C PRO A 427 -8.02 22.39 6.86
N SER A 428 -8.31 21.56 5.86
CA SER A 428 -7.85 21.77 4.49
C SER A 428 -8.92 21.44 3.45
N ILE A 429 -8.75 21.99 2.25
CA ILE A 429 -9.46 21.60 1.03
C ILE A 429 -8.45 21.45 -0.11
N ASN A 430 -8.79 20.60 -1.08
CA ASN A 430 -7.94 20.33 -2.23
C ASN A 430 -8.22 21.35 -3.34
N ASP A 431 -7.17 21.88 -4.00
CA ASP A 431 -7.31 22.81 -5.13
C ASP A 431 -7.40 22.10 -6.49
N PHE A 432 -6.98 20.86 -6.58
CA PHE A 432 -6.84 20.12 -7.82
C PHE A 432 -7.97 19.11 -8.06
N TYR A 433 -8.39 18.35 -7.02
CA TYR A 433 -9.42 17.31 -7.14
C TYR A 433 -10.70 17.72 -6.43
N GLY A 434 -11.86 17.27 -6.94
CA GLY A 434 -13.18 17.44 -6.35
C GLY A 434 -14.27 17.56 -7.40
N THR A 435 -15.53 17.46 -6.98
CA THR A 435 -16.70 17.60 -7.87
C THR A 435 -17.00 19.07 -8.20
N GLU A 436 -16.48 20.00 -7.41
CA GLU A 436 -16.46 21.43 -7.74
C GLU A 436 -15.07 21.83 -8.20
N ASP A 437 -14.99 22.77 -9.12
CA ASP A 437 -13.74 23.40 -9.51
C ASP A 437 -13.18 24.26 -8.37
N ALA A 438 -11.93 24.70 -8.51
CA ALA A 438 -11.29 25.46 -7.47
C ALA A 438 -11.90 26.88 -7.30
N ALA A 439 -12.51 27.46 -8.34
CA ALA A 439 -13.20 28.77 -8.23
C ALA A 439 -14.46 28.67 -7.36
N GLU A 440 -15.26 27.62 -7.57
CA GLU A 440 -16.43 27.31 -6.74
C GLU A 440 -16.05 27.06 -5.28
N LYS A 441 -14.98 26.28 -5.06
CA LYS A 441 -14.43 26.03 -3.71
C LYS A 441 -13.95 27.31 -3.04
N LEU A 442 -13.24 28.19 -3.77
CA LEU A 442 -12.79 29.48 -3.27
C LEU A 442 -13.99 30.36 -2.85
N ALA A 443 -15.05 30.41 -3.66
CA ALA A 443 -16.25 31.17 -3.36
C ALA A 443 -16.97 30.63 -2.11
N ARG A 444 -17.10 29.31 -1.99
CA ARG A 444 -17.81 28.62 -0.91
C ARG A 444 -17.03 28.65 0.41
N TYR A 445 -15.77 28.25 0.37
CA TYR A 445 -15.00 27.99 1.58
C TYR A 445 -14.18 29.17 2.05
N GLN A 446 -13.84 30.10 1.15
CA GLN A 446 -13.05 31.30 1.46
C GLN A 446 -11.81 30.94 2.32
N PRO A 447 -10.88 30.11 1.82
CA PRO A 447 -9.69 29.74 2.56
C PRO A 447 -8.83 30.95 2.89
N GLY A 448 -8.22 30.97 4.07
CA GLY A 448 -7.33 32.04 4.47
C GLY A 448 -5.91 31.84 3.98
N TRP A 449 -5.55 30.61 3.59
CA TRP A 449 -4.18 30.20 3.30
C TRP A 449 -4.10 29.34 2.05
N TYR A 450 -3.03 29.53 1.27
CA TYR A 450 -2.72 28.72 0.11
C TYR A 450 -1.31 28.16 0.23
N VAL A 451 -1.14 26.88 -0.07
CA VAL A 451 0.16 26.21 -0.13
C VAL A 451 0.45 25.76 -1.55
N ALA A 452 1.64 26.07 -2.05
CA ALA A 452 2.07 25.73 -3.39
C ALA A 452 3.51 25.18 -3.40
N TRP A 453 3.79 24.32 -4.37
CA TRP A 453 5.14 23.83 -4.67
C TRP A 453 5.82 24.75 -5.66
N ASN A 454 7.05 25.21 -5.34
CA ASN A 454 7.91 26.05 -6.17
C ASN A 454 7.28 27.39 -6.63
N GLY A 455 6.07 27.70 -6.24
CA GLY A 455 5.29 28.87 -6.61
C GLY A 455 3.86 28.54 -6.98
N VAL A 456 3.12 29.55 -7.40
CA VAL A 456 1.75 29.37 -7.92
C VAL A 456 1.85 28.75 -9.31
N ALA A 457 1.19 27.64 -9.54
CA ALA A 457 1.15 27.02 -10.85
C ALA A 457 0.41 27.92 -11.85
N PRO A 458 0.88 28.03 -13.13
CA PRO A 458 0.26 28.92 -14.12
C PRO A 458 -1.25 28.71 -14.30
N GLU A 459 -1.73 27.49 -14.23
CA GLU A 459 -3.14 27.12 -14.28
C GLU A 459 -3.95 27.70 -13.12
N ASN A 460 -3.33 27.92 -11.97
CA ASN A 460 -3.96 28.47 -10.77
C ASN A 460 -3.88 30.00 -10.69
N GLU A 461 -3.03 30.68 -11.49
CA GLU A 461 -2.90 32.15 -11.43
C GLU A 461 -4.19 32.87 -11.74
N ALA A 462 -4.89 32.49 -12.84
CA ALA A 462 -6.17 33.07 -13.22
C ALA A 462 -7.25 32.82 -12.17
N LEU A 463 -7.27 31.64 -11.58
CA LEU A 463 -8.19 31.20 -10.55
C LEU A 463 -8.02 31.99 -9.26
N LEU A 464 -6.78 32.27 -8.86
CA LEU A 464 -6.45 32.99 -7.64
C LEU A 464 -6.44 34.52 -7.82
N ALA A 465 -6.70 35.04 -9.04
CA ALA A 465 -6.74 36.47 -9.34
C ALA A 465 -7.66 37.32 -8.44
N PRO A 466 -8.81 36.81 -7.92
CA PRO A 466 -9.65 37.55 -6.96
C PRO A 466 -8.96 37.78 -5.60
N TYR A 467 -7.85 37.13 -5.35
CA TYR A 467 -7.08 37.25 -4.11
C TYR A 467 -5.72 37.90 -4.37
N ARG A 468 -5.25 38.68 -3.40
CA ARG A 468 -3.86 39.07 -3.29
C ARG A 468 -3.16 37.99 -2.46
N LEU A 469 -2.22 37.30 -3.07
CA LEU A 469 -1.38 36.31 -2.40
C LEU A 469 -0.16 37.00 -1.79
N GLU A 470 -0.09 36.99 -0.47
CA GLU A 470 1.07 37.52 0.25
C GLU A 470 1.95 36.34 0.67
N LYS A 471 3.14 36.22 0.09
CA LYS A 471 4.11 35.17 0.45
C LYS A 471 4.56 35.43 1.89
N VAL A 472 4.27 34.45 2.79
CA VAL A 472 4.57 34.55 4.22
C VAL A 472 5.82 33.74 4.56
N ALA A 473 5.95 32.53 4.00
CA ALA A 473 7.06 31.63 4.31
C ALA A 473 7.39 30.74 3.12
N SER A 474 8.59 30.19 3.12
CA SER A 474 9.12 29.29 2.09
C SER A 474 10.06 28.30 2.75
N TYR A 475 9.85 27.00 2.50
CA TYR A 475 10.58 25.92 3.16
C TYR A 475 11.15 24.97 2.11
N PRO A 476 12.43 24.56 2.21
CA PRO A 476 12.92 23.42 1.45
C PRO A 476 12.15 22.17 1.89
N ALA A 477 11.88 21.24 0.99
CA ALA A 477 11.13 20.03 1.32
C ALA A 477 11.73 18.77 0.69
N PHE A 478 11.76 18.65 -0.64
CA PHE A 478 12.21 17.43 -1.30
C PHE A 478 13.30 17.71 -2.35
N ASP A 479 14.13 16.70 -2.63
CA ASP A 479 15.12 16.69 -3.73
C ASP A 479 14.43 16.29 -5.04
N ASP A 480 13.42 17.02 -5.42
CA ASP A 480 12.55 16.76 -6.56
C ASP A 480 12.32 18.09 -7.27
N ASP A 481 12.68 18.20 -8.57
CA ASP A 481 12.64 19.43 -9.33
C ASP A 481 11.28 20.13 -9.28
N ASP A 482 10.20 19.36 -9.20
CA ASP A 482 8.84 19.87 -9.11
C ASP A 482 8.41 20.28 -7.68
N ARG A 483 9.16 19.86 -6.64
CA ARG A 483 8.75 20.00 -5.23
C ARG A 483 9.91 20.30 -4.28
N THR A 484 10.86 21.10 -4.75
CA THR A 484 12.00 21.52 -3.92
C THR A 484 11.60 22.44 -2.79
N THR A 485 10.54 23.24 -3.00
CA THR A 485 10.17 24.32 -2.06
C THR A 485 8.67 24.36 -1.84
N LEU A 486 8.25 24.23 -0.57
CA LEU A 486 6.88 24.47 -0.14
C LEU A 486 6.70 25.92 0.28
N ILE A 487 5.73 26.62 -0.31
CA ILE A 487 5.50 28.06 -0.08
C ILE A 487 4.11 28.25 0.54
N LEU A 488 4.06 29.04 1.62
CA LEU A 488 2.82 29.47 2.27
C LEU A 488 2.47 30.90 1.85
N TYR A 489 1.26 31.07 1.37
CA TYR A 489 0.67 32.37 1.06
C TYR A 489 -0.53 32.65 1.97
N LYS A 490 -0.60 33.90 2.46
CA LYS A 490 -1.83 34.47 3.06
C LYS A 490 -2.73 34.94 1.92
N MET A 491 -4.00 34.57 1.96
CA MET A 491 -5.00 34.93 0.95
C MET A 491 -5.79 36.15 1.43
N VAL A 492 -5.63 37.29 0.79
CA VAL A 492 -6.38 38.52 1.09
C VAL A 492 -7.31 38.80 -0.09
N ARG A 493 -8.62 38.84 0.14
CA ARG A 493 -9.59 39.15 -0.93
C ARG A 493 -9.35 40.58 -1.41
N ARG A 494 -9.33 40.77 -2.74
CA ARG A 494 -9.18 42.10 -3.36
C ARG A 494 -10.45 42.90 -3.28
#